data_be2cc17fa53159bc3da0c268266f99b9
#
_entry.id   be2cc17fa53159bc3da0c268266f99b9
#
_cell.length_a   1.000
_cell.length_b   1.000
_cell.length_c   1.000
_cell.angle_alpha   90.00
_cell.angle_beta   90.00
_cell.angle_gamma   90.00
#
_symmetry.space_group_name_H-M   'P 1'
#
loop_
_entity.id
_entity.type
_entity.pdbx_description
1 polymer ?
#
loop_
_entity_poly.entity_id
_entity_poly.type
_entity_poly.pdbx_seq_one_letter_code
_entity_poly.pdbx_strand_id
1 'polypeptide(L)'
;FQLLQSHLEGDVEIAAEARIVRSRVANYRIGTGSLVEGVTALECRRRSAFGNGVGVATMNECGGRTVKIFDRLSAQVAYVMAVYRHRPQTIAALEKMVDAYAEERSSEIGEVGSDCRIVGARFIREVRIGNGVEIDGASILENATLCDGARVGVDVKAYDLIAAEGSVIDNGSIVERCFVGESCRLDKGFTAAESLFFANSHCENGEAASIFAGPYTVSHHKSSLLIAGMFS
;
A
#
# COMPACT_ATOMS: atom_id res chain seq x y z
N PHE A 1 -25.27 -10.73 -5.94
CA PHE A 1 -24.31 -9.91 -6.70
C PHE A 1 -24.87 -9.50 -8.08
N GLN A 2 -24.27 -8.48 -8.70
CA GLN A 2 -24.58 -8.08 -10.07
C GLN A 2 -23.29 -8.10 -10.92
N LEU A 3 -23.38 -8.67 -12.11
CA LEU A 3 -22.29 -8.73 -13.09
C LEU A 3 -22.77 -8.15 -14.42
N LEU A 4 -22.19 -7.03 -14.86
CA LEU A 4 -22.60 -6.32 -16.05
C LEU A 4 -21.39 -6.02 -16.96
N GLN A 5 -21.43 -6.52 -18.22
CA GLN A 5 -20.41 -6.24 -19.24
C GLN A 5 -18.96 -6.45 -18.75
N SER A 6 -18.73 -7.49 -17.97
CA SER A 6 -17.45 -7.74 -17.32
C SER A 6 -16.88 -9.10 -17.68
N HIS A 7 -15.58 -9.24 -17.53
CA HIS A 7 -14.86 -10.48 -17.80
C HIS A 7 -14.26 -11.02 -16.50
N LEU A 8 -14.56 -12.29 -16.19
CA LEU A 8 -14.02 -13.01 -15.04
C LEU A 8 -13.10 -14.11 -15.52
N GLU A 9 -11.94 -14.30 -14.86
CA GLU A 9 -10.95 -15.33 -15.24
C GLU A 9 -10.36 -15.98 -13.98
N GLY A 10 -10.10 -17.27 -14.06
CA GLY A 10 -9.51 -18.03 -12.96
C GLY A 10 -10.48 -18.22 -11.79
N ASP A 11 -9.94 -18.14 -10.58
CA ASP A 11 -10.68 -18.33 -9.35
C ASP A 11 -11.26 -17.00 -8.85
N VAL A 12 -12.58 -16.78 -9.05
CA VAL A 12 -13.27 -15.54 -8.67
C VAL A 12 -14.49 -15.88 -7.82
N GLU A 13 -14.47 -15.39 -6.58
CA GLU A 13 -15.59 -15.48 -5.65
C GLU A 13 -16.25 -14.10 -5.47
N ILE A 14 -17.57 -14.01 -5.57
CA ILE A 14 -18.32 -12.75 -5.46
C ILE A 14 -19.37 -12.89 -4.37
N ALA A 15 -19.25 -12.10 -3.32
CA ALA A 15 -20.16 -12.11 -2.19
C ALA A 15 -21.52 -11.44 -2.49
N ALA A 16 -22.43 -11.49 -1.53
CA ALA A 16 -23.75 -10.89 -1.64
C ALA A 16 -23.65 -9.36 -1.87
N GLU A 17 -24.60 -8.81 -2.63
CA GLU A 17 -24.72 -7.37 -2.91
C GLU A 17 -23.54 -6.72 -3.63
N ALA A 18 -22.46 -7.47 -3.90
CA ALA A 18 -21.33 -6.97 -4.67
C ALA A 18 -21.72 -6.72 -6.15
N ARG A 19 -21.09 -5.73 -6.76
CA ARG A 19 -21.36 -5.30 -8.14
C ARG A 19 -20.06 -5.21 -8.93
N ILE A 20 -20.00 -5.86 -10.08
CA ILE A 20 -18.88 -5.76 -11.02
C ILE A 20 -19.43 -5.27 -12.36
N VAL A 21 -18.99 -4.11 -12.79
CA VAL A 21 -19.51 -3.41 -13.96
C VAL A 21 -18.37 -2.99 -14.89
N ARG A 22 -18.42 -3.38 -16.16
CA ARG A 22 -17.42 -3.02 -17.18
C ARG A 22 -15.97 -3.19 -16.73
N SER A 23 -15.68 -4.32 -16.06
CA SER A 23 -14.39 -4.57 -15.45
C SER A 23 -13.86 -5.96 -15.78
N ARG A 24 -12.53 -6.12 -15.78
CA ARG A 24 -11.89 -7.43 -15.81
C ARG A 24 -11.38 -7.79 -14.43
N VAL A 25 -11.76 -8.97 -13.95
CA VAL A 25 -11.35 -9.50 -12.64
C VAL A 25 -10.78 -10.90 -12.80
N ALA A 26 -9.59 -11.15 -12.24
CA ALA A 26 -8.96 -12.47 -12.30
C ALA A 26 -8.33 -12.85 -10.94
N ASN A 27 -8.67 -14.04 -10.45
CA ASN A 27 -8.17 -14.61 -9.19
C ASN A 27 -8.38 -13.65 -8.00
N TYR A 28 -9.64 -13.28 -7.74
CA TYR A 28 -10.00 -12.37 -6.64
C TYR A 28 -11.27 -12.81 -5.90
N ARG A 29 -11.28 -12.59 -4.60
CA ARG A 29 -12.50 -12.62 -3.77
C ARG A 29 -13.01 -11.21 -3.60
N ILE A 30 -14.29 -10.97 -3.91
CA ILE A 30 -14.95 -9.67 -3.80
C ILE A 30 -15.94 -9.71 -2.64
N GLY A 31 -15.72 -8.88 -1.65
CA GLY A 31 -16.52 -8.80 -0.42
C GLY A 31 -17.91 -8.20 -0.62
N THR A 32 -18.75 -8.38 0.39
CA THR A 32 -20.15 -7.95 0.40
C THR A 32 -20.29 -6.44 0.18
N GLY A 33 -21.28 -6.01 -0.62
CA GLY A 33 -21.59 -4.60 -0.84
C GLY A 33 -20.58 -3.83 -1.72
N SER A 34 -19.49 -4.47 -2.13
CA SER A 34 -18.42 -3.80 -2.86
C SER A 34 -18.76 -3.55 -4.32
N LEU A 35 -18.30 -2.39 -4.83
CA LEU A 35 -18.45 -1.97 -6.22
C LEU A 35 -17.08 -1.97 -6.94
N VAL A 36 -17.00 -2.70 -8.06
CA VAL A 36 -15.87 -2.65 -9.00
C VAL A 36 -16.39 -2.19 -10.34
N GLU A 37 -16.09 -0.96 -10.74
CA GLU A 37 -16.63 -0.36 -11.96
C GLU A 37 -15.57 0.28 -12.84
N GLY A 38 -15.56 -0.06 -14.14
CA GLY A 38 -14.67 0.56 -15.13
C GLY A 38 -13.20 0.26 -14.88
N VAL A 39 -12.86 -0.88 -14.25
CA VAL A 39 -11.49 -1.27 -13.96
C VAL A 39 -10.93 -2.08 -15.11
N THR A 40 -9.82 -1.62 -15.69
CA THR A 40 -9.20 -2.29 -16.84
C THR A 40 -8.71 -3.69 -16.46
N ALA A 41 -8.06 -3.83 -15.30
CA ALA A 41 -7.69 -5.14 -14.74
C ALA A 41 -7.53 -5.08 -13.23
N LEU A 42 -8.28 -5.92 -12.52
CA LEU A 42 -8.11 -6.30 -11.12
C LEU A 42 -7.68 -7.77 -11.11
N GLU A 43 -6.40 -8.04 -10.85
CA GLU A 43 -5.86 -9.36 -11.10
C GLU A 43 -4.77 -9.79 -10.12
N CYS A 44 -4.77 -11.05 -9.72
CA CYS A 44 -3.67 -11.70 -9.03
C CYS A 44 -3.08 -12.76 -9.98
N ARG A 45 -1.85 -12.53 -10.46
CA ARG A 45 -1.20 -13.35 -11.50
C ARG A 45 -0.20 -14.34 -10.92
N ARG A 46 0.21 -14.12 -9.68
CA ARG A 46 1.22 -14.91 -8.97
C ARG A 46 0.96 -14.91 -7.49
N ARG A 47 1.56 -15.86 -6.78
CA ARG A 47 1.59 -15.82 -5.32
C ARG A 47 2.27 -14.53 -4.84
N SER A 48 1.62 -13.82 -3.96
CA SER A 48 2.08 -12.54 -3.42
C SER A 48 1.77 -12.44 -1.92
N ALA A 49 2.64 -11.77 -1.17
CA ALA A 49 2.38 -11.34 0.19
C ALA A 49 1.77 -9.92 0.23
N PHE A 50 1.40 -9.38 -0.94
CA PHE A 50 0.71 -8.09 -1.08
C PHE A 50 1.48 -6.94 -0.40
N GLY A 51 2.78 -6.83 -0.67
CA GLY A 51 3.65 -5.81 -0.08
C GLY A 51 4.21 -6.15 1.30
N ASN A 52 3.68 -7.14 2.01
CA ASN A 52 4.26 -7.57 3.28
C ASN A 52 5.62 -8.24 3.05
N GLY A 53 6.62 -7.89 3.87
CA GLY A 53 7.98 -8.41 3.78
C GLY A 53 8.89 -7.63 2.82
N VAL A 54 8.36 -6.63 2.10
CA VAL A 54 9.19 -5.75 1.25
C VAL A 54 10.18 -4.98 2.10
N GLY A 55 11.46 -4.99 1.68
CA GLY A 55 12.52 -4.24 2.33
C GLY A 55 12.55 -2.79 1.86
N VAL A 56 12.50 -1.85 2.79
CA VAL A 56 12.58 -0.41 2.57
C VAL A 56 13.91 0.11 3.08
N ALA A 57 14.73 0.70 2.20
CA ALA A 57 16.04 1.27 2.53
C ALA A 57 15.90 2.67 3.12
N THR A 58 15.45 2.75 4.36
CA THR A 58 15.21 4.03 5.04
C THR A 58 16.47 4.67 5.61
N MET A 59 16.48 5.99 5.77
CA MET A 59 17.53 6.81 6.39
C MET A 59 18.92 6.71 5.72
N ASN A 60 19.01 6.09 4.57
CA ASN A 60 20.25 6.01 3.80
C ASN A 60 19.98 5.46 2.39
N GLU A 61 20.12 6.28 1.37
CA GLU A 61 19.92 5.89 -0.03
C GLU A 61 20.88 4.78 -0.51
N CYS A 62 22.04 4.64 0.13
CA CYS A 62 22.99 3.55 -0.15
C CYS A 62 22.62 2.23 0.57
N GLY A 63 21.53 2.18 1.30
CA GLY A 63 21.09 1.01 2.05
C GLY A 63 21.76 0.83 3.43
N GLY A 64 21.68 -0.36 3.99
CA GLY A 64 22.27 -0.70 5.30
C GLY A 64 21.34 -0.47 6.50
N ARG A 65 20.16 0.12 6.29
CA ARG A 65 19.11 0.31 7.30
C ARG A 65 17.76 -0.14 6.77
N THR A 66 17.73 -1.33 6.19
CA THR A 66 16.51 -1.89 5.63
C THR A 66 15.52 -2.25 6.73
N VAL A 67 14.29 -1.79 6.56
CA VAL A 67 13.14 -2.15 7.36
C VAL A 67 12.18 -2.95 6.49
N LYS A 68 11.86 -4.19 6.89
CA LYS A 68 10.82 -4.97 6.21
C LYS A 68 9.46 -4.46 6.63
N ILE A 69 8.68 -3.95 5.69
CA ILE A 69 7.34 -3.43 5.95
C ILE A 69 6.30 -4.54 6.01
N PHE A 70 5.27 -4.34 6.79
CA PHE A 70 4.10 -5.21 6.89
C PHE A 70 2.92 -4.42 7.47
N ASP A 71 1.69 -4.92 7.32
CA ASP A 71 0.46 -4.19 7.64
C ASP A 71 0.24 -3.89 9.14
N ARG A 72 1.09 -4.45 10.02
CA ARG A 72 1.11 -4.18 11.47
C ARG A 72 2.38 -3.48 11.95
N LEU A 73 3.11 -2.86 11.03
CA LEU A 73 4.36 -2.17 11.36
C LEU A 73 4.07 -0.92 12.20
N SER A 74 4.64 -0.85 13.40
CA SER A 74 4.63 0.37 14.21
C SER A 74 5.92 1.17 14.07
N ALA A 75 5.87 2.47 14.37
CA ALA A 75 7.05 3.34 14.37
C ALA A 75 8.16 2.82 15.30
N GLN A 76 7.80 2.23 16.44
CA GLN A 76 8.74 1.66 17.40
C GLN A 76 9.49 0.45 16.84
N VAL A 77 8.79 -0.48 16.19
CA VAL A 77 9.39 -1.64 15.55
C VAL A 77 10.30 -1.22 14.41
N ALA A 78 9.82 -0.32 13.54
CA ALA A 78 10.59 0.22 12.44
C ALA A 78 11.86 0.95 12.93
N TYR A 79 11.74 1.75 14.00
CA TYR A 79 12.88 2.42 14.61
C TYR A 79 13.94 1.43 15.09
N VAL A 80 13.53 0.37 15.80
CA VAL A 80 14.45 -0.67 16.24
C VAL A 80 15.15 -1.33 15.04
N MET A 81 14.41 -1.69 14.00
CA MET A 81 14.98 -2.29 12.79
C MET A 81 15.97 -1.36 12.07
N ALA A 82 15.68 -0.07 11.98
CA ALA A 82 16.53 0.90 11.27
C ALA A 82 17.78 1.32 12.06
N VAL A 83 17.65 1.50 13.39
CA VAL A 83 18.68 2.18 14.20
C VAL A 83 19.52 1.21 15.03
N TYR A 84 18.93 0.11 15.54
CA TYR A 84 19.65 -0.84 16.41
C TYR A 84 20.51 -1.85 15.63
N ARG A 85 21.12 -1.43 14.52
CA ARG A 85 21.95 -2.31 13.66
C ARG A 85 23.17 -2.92 14.36
N HIS A 86 23.58 -2.35 15.50
CA HIS A 86 24.60 -2.91 16.38
C HIS A 86 24.12 -4.13 17.19
N ARG A 87 22.84 -4.51 17.05
CA ARG A 87 22.23 -5.70 17.66
C ARG A 87 21.79 -6.70 16.59
N PRO A 88 22.71 -7.30 15.84
CA PRO A 88 22.38 -8.10 14.65
C PRO A 88 21.43 -9.28 14.92
N GLN A 89 21.55 -9.90 16.09
CA GLN A 89 20.66 -11.01 16.48
C GLN A 89 19.20 -10.54 16.67
N THR A 90 19.00 -9.37 17.26
CA THR A 90 17.67 -8.77 17.43
C THR A 90 17.06 -8.42 16.08
N ILE A 91 17.85 -7.82 15.19
CA ILE A 91 17.39 -7.48 13.83
C ILE A 91 17.02 -8.75 13.07
N ALA A 92 17.87 -9.77 13.07
CA ALA A 92 17.59 -11.04 12.39
C ALA A 92 16.32 -11.72 12.93
N ALA A 93 16.06 -11.65 14.25
CA ALA A 93 14.85 -12.19 14.86
C ALA A 93 13.60 -11.43 14.39
N LEU A 94 13.65 -10.10 14.31
CA LEU A 94 12.55 -9.27 13.80
C LEU A 94 12.31 -9.52 12.30
N GLU A 95 13.37 -9.57 11.50
CA GLU A 95 13.25 -9.87 10.07
C GLU A 95 12.61 -11.25 9.83
N LYS A 96 13.03 -12.28 10.58
CA LYS A 96 12.44 -13.62 10.52
C LYS A 96 10.95 -13.62 10.92
N MET A 97 10.59 -12.83 11.93
CA MET A 97 9.18 -12.67 12.33
C MET A 97 8.35 -12.07 11.19
N VAL A 98 8.86 -11.03 10.52
CA VAL A 98 8.17 -10.41 9.39
C VAL A 98 8.10 -11.36 8.20
N ASP A 99 9.16 -12.13 7.91
CA ASP A 99 9.16 -13.13 6.83
C ASP A 99 8.10 -14.21 7.06
N ALA A 100 8.00 -14.71 8.30
CA ALA A 100 6.97 -15.70 8.65
C ALA A 100 5.56 -15.11 8.51
N TYR A 101 5.37 -13.88 8.93
CA TYR A 101 4.11 -13.17 8.77
C TYR A 101 3.74 -12.95 7.29
N ALA A 102 4.69 -12.51 6.47
CA ALA A 102 4.50 -12.32 5.03
C ALA A 102 4.14 -13.64 4.32
N GLU A 103 4.79 -14.75 4.70
CA GLU A 103 4.47 -16.07 4.14
C GLU A 103 3.05 -16.51 4.53
N GLU A 104 2.62 -16.30 5.78
CA GLU A 104 1.25 -16.58 6.22
C GLU A 104 0.20 -15.76 5.43
N ARG A 105 0.54 -14.52 5.05
CA ARG A 105 -0.31 -13.63 4.26
C ARG A 105 -0.29 -13.91 2.76
N SER A 106 0.66 -14.71 2.29
CA SER A 106 0.84 -14.96 0.86
C SER A 106 -0.31 -15.79 0.28
N SER A 107 -0.81 -15.36 -0.87
CA SER A 107 -1.88 -16.02 -1.61
C SER A 107 -1.71 -15.84 -3.11
N GLU A 108 -2.28 -16.75 -3.90
CA GLU A 108 -2.47 -16.63 -5.36
C GLU A 108 -3.77 -15.94 -5.71
N ILE A 109 -4.62 -15.70 -4.70
CA ILE A 109 -5.93 -15.06 -4.85
C ILE A 109 -5.89 -13.75 -4.09
N GLY A 110 -6.20 -12.66 -4.78
CA GLY A 110 -6.36 -11.33 -4.19
C GLY A 110 -7.68 -11.21 -3.42
N GLU A 111 -7.80 -10.17 -2.62
CA GLU A 111 -8.96 -9.95 -1.77
C GLU A 111 -9.41 -8.49 -1.84
N VAL A 112 -10.71 -8.28 -2.05
CA VAL A 112 -11.41 -7.01 -1.84
C VAL A 112 -12.35 -7.21 -0.68
N GLY A 113 -12.18 -6.42 0.38
CA GLY A 113 -13.03 -6.44 1.57
C GLY A 113 -14.48 -6.04 1.28
N SER A 114 -15.26 -5.86 2.33
CA SER A 114 -16.66 -5.42 2.23
C SER A 114 -16.76 -3.91 2.05
N ASP A 115 -17.86 -3.46 1.42
CA ASP A 115 -18.23 -2.05 1.27
C ASP A 115 -17.16 -1.19 0.59
N CYS A 116 -16.35 -1.79 -0.28
CA CYS A 116 -15.33 -1.10 -1.05
C CYS A 116 -15.92 -0.42 -2.29
N ARG A 117 -15.31 0.70 -2.69
CA ARG A 117 -15.63 1.42 -3.92
C ARG A 117 -14.39 1.53 -4.81
N ILE A 118 -14.34 0.77 -5.90
CA ILE A 118 -13.22 0.74 -6.85
C ILE A 118 -13.75 1.17 -8.21
N VAL A 119 -13.40 2.37 -8.65
CA VAL A 119 -13.97 2.97 -9.86
C VAL A 119 -12.87 3.56 -10.75
N GLY A 120 -12.93 3.27 -12.04
CA GLY A 120 -12.09 3.89 -13.06
C GLY A 120 -10.59 3.60 -12.96
N ALA A 121 -10.17 2.67 -12.11
CA ALA A 121 -8.77 2.30 -11.99
C ALA A 121 -8.29 1.53 -13.22
N ARG A 122 -7.03 1.74 -13.63
CA ARG A 122 -6.49 1.02 -14.79
C ARG A 122 -5.97 -0.36 -14.37
N PHE A 123 -4.94 -0.45 -13.56
CA PHE A 123 -4.31 -1.72 -13.19
C PHE A 123 -4.19 -1.86 -11.68
N ILE A 124 -4.79 -2.90 -11.15
CA ILE A 124 -4.66 -3.32 -9.74
C ILE A 124 -4.17 -4.77 -9.78
N ARG A 125 -2.90 -4.99 -9.37
CA ARG A 125 -2.21 -6.27 -9.47
C ARG A 125 -1.59 -6.68 -8.15
N GLU A 126 -1.85 -7.92 -7.73
CA GLU A 126 -1.33 -8.42 -6.45
C GLU A 126 -1.60 -7.44 -5.31
N VAL A 127 -2.85 -6.95 -5.18
CA VAL A 127 -3.24 -5.99 -4.13
C VAL A 127 -4.28 -6.63 -3.21
N ARG A 128 -4.02 -6.57 -1.92
CA ARG A 128 -5.00 -6.89 -0.89
C ARG A 128 -5.70 -5.60 -0.46
N ILE A 129 -7.03 -5.60 -0.51
CA ILE A 129 -7.86 -4.43 -0.24
C ILE A 129 -8.74 -4.73 0.95
N GLY A 130 -8.60 -3.95 2.03
CA GLY A 130 -9.39 -4.04 3.27
C GLY A 130 -10.82 -3.55 3.09
N ASN A 131 -11.56 -3.45 4.20
CA ASN A 131 -12.96 -3.03 4.17
C ASN A 131 -13.10 -1.52 3.99
N GLY A 132 -14.14 -1.07 3.31
CA GLY A 132 -14.45 0.34 3.14
C GLY A 132 -13.39 1.15 2.40
N VAL A 133 -12.52 0.49 1.65
CA VAL A 133 -11.48 1.16 0.85
C VAL A 133 -12.11 1.84 -0.37
N GLU A 134 -11.64 3.04 -0.66
CA GLU A 134 -12.04 3.79 -1.85
C GLU A 134 -10.86 3.90 -2.82
N ILE A 135 -11.03 3.46 -4.08
CA ILE A 135 -10.07 3.65 -5.17
C ILE A 135 -10.81 4.36 -6.31
N ASP A 136 -10.36 5.56 -6.67
CA ASP A 136 -10.98 6.36 -7.72
C ASP A 136 -9.93 6.83 -8.74
N GLY A 137 -9.95 6.24 -9.93
CA GLY A 137 -9.10 6.65 -11.05
C GLY A 137 -7.61 6.37 -10.90
N ALA A 138 -7.20 5.46 -10.04
CA ALA A 138 -5.78 5.10 -9.89
C ALA A 138 -5.19 4.54 -11.19
N SER A 139 -3.99 4.97 -11.55
CA SER A 139 -3.31 4.50 -12.76
C SER A 139 -2.75 3.10 -12.59
N ILE A 140 -2.03 2.83 -11.50
CA ILE A 140 -1.49 1.51 -11.20
C ILE A 140 -1.26 1.31 -9.70
N LEU A 141 -1.69 0.17 -9.21
CA LEU A 141 -1.37 -0.34 -7.87
C LEU A 141 -0.81 -1.75 -8.05
N GLU A 142 0.39 -2.01 -7.56
CA GLU A 142 1.05 -3.32 -7.70
C GLU A 142 1.74 -3.72 -6.41
N ASN A 143 1.55 -4.99 -6.01
CA ASN A 143 2.12 -5.60 -4.82
C ASN A 143 1.90 -4.76 -3.55
N ALA A 144 0.62 -4.58 -3.16
CA ALA A 144 0.27 -3.67 -2.08
C ALA A 144 -0.80 -4.23 -1.14
N THR A 145 -0.79 -3.75 0.09
CA THR A 145 -1.92 -3.88 1.02
C THR A 145 -2.50 -2.50 1.30
N LEU A 146 -3.79 -2.34 1.05
CA LEU A 146 -4.58 -1.19 1.47
C LEU A 146 -5.43 -1.63 2.65
N CYS A 147 -5.14 -1.12 3.84
CA CYS A 147 -5.91 -1.45 5.04
C CYS A 147 -7.27 -0.75 5.07
N ASP A 148 -8.10 -1.06 6.07
CA ASP A 148 -9.48 -0.60 6.15
C ASP A 148 -9.61 0.92 6.06
N GLY A 149 -10.53 1.40 5.24
CA GLY A 149 -10.80 2.82 5.04
C GLY A 149 -9.71 3.60 4.32
N ALA A 150 -8.66 2.96 3.81
CA ALA A 150 -7.66 3.64 2.99
C ALA A 150 -8.26 4.18 1.69
N ARG A 151 -7.69 5.28 1.18
CA ARG A 151 -8.16 5.94 -0.04
C ARG A 151 -7.03 6.12 -1.04
N VAL A 152 -7.29 5.75 -2.29
CA VAL A 152 -6.35 5.98 -3.40
C VAL A 152 -7.07 6.71 -4.52
N GLY A 153 -6.58 7.88 -4.87
CA GLY A 153 -7.23 8.76 -5.83
C GLY A 153 -6.63 8.74 -7.23
N VAL A 154 -6.97 9.79 -7.96
CA VAL A 154 -6.75 9.91 -9.41
C VAL A 154 -5.26 9.91 -9.75
N ASP A 155 -4.92 9.17 -10.82
CA ASP A 155 -3.58 9.08 -11.41
C ASP A 155 -2.46 8.60 -10.46
N VAL A 156 -2.80 8.06 -9.29
CA VAL A 156 -1.82 7.48 -8.37
C VAL A 156 -1.13 6.28 -9.01
N LYS A 157 0.20 6.19 -8.80
CA LYS A 157 1.03 5.04 -9.12
C LYS A 157 1.71 4.56 -7.85
N ALA A 158 1.45 3.33 -7.46
CA ALA A 158 2.01 2.78 -6.23
C ALA A 158 2.51 1.35 -6.44
N TYR A 159 3.69 1.08 -5.90
CA TYR A 159 4.37 -0.20 -6.02
C TYR A 159 4.99 -0.59 -4.67
N ASP A 160 4.89 -1.87 -4.32
CA ASP A 160 5.51 -2.41 -3.10
C ASP A 160 5.11 -1.59 -1.84
N LEU A 161 3.81 -1.45 -1.64
CA LEU A 161 3.24 -0.51 -0.68
C LEU A 161 2.45 -1.20 0.43
N ILE A 162 2.59 -0.69 1.64
CA ILE A 162 1.58 -0.86 2.70
C ILE A 162 0.95 0.51 2.97
N ALA A 163 -0.36 0.62 2.80
CA ALA A 163 -1.16 1.79 3.16
C ALA A 163 -2.08 1.41 4.34
N ALA A 164 -1.76 1.92 5.52
CA ALA A 164 -2.46 1.59 6.75
C ALA A 164 -3.85 2.24 6.85
N GLU A 165 -4.56 1.98 7.92
CA GLU A 165 -5.96 2.38 8.13
C GLU A 165 -6.17 3.89 7.92
N GLY A 166 -7.17 4.23 7.11
CA GLY A 166 -7.56 5.61 6.85
C GLY A 166 -6.50 6.47 6.15
N SER A 167 -5.43 5.88 5.65
CA SER A 167 -4.42 6.62 4.86
C SER A 167 -4.98 7.10 3.53
N VAL A 168 -4.43 8.18 3.00
CA VAL A 168 -4.84 8.80 1.73
C VAL A 168 -3.63 9.00 0.83
N ILE A 169 -3.69 8.47 -0.40
CA ILE A 169 -2.70 8.71 -1.45
C ILE A 169 -3.47 9.22 -2.66
N ASP A 170 -3.22 10.45 -3.09
CA ASP A 170 -4.10 11.09 -4.07
C ASP A 170 -3.36 11.98 -5.08
N ASN A 171 -4.12 12.47 -6.07
CA ASN A 171 -3.75 13.49 -7.03
C ASN A 171 -2.38 13.29 -7.69
N GLY A 172 -2.20 12.14 -8.34
CA GLY A 172 -1.00 11.86 -9.14
C GLY A 172 0.27 11.56 -8.33
N SER A 173 0.14 11.26 -7.05
CA SER A 173 1.29 10.86 -6.23
C SER A 173 1.91 9.56 -6.75
N ILE A 174 3.25 9.44 -6.65
CA ILE A 174 4.01 8.26 -7.04
C ILE A 174 4.71 7.72 -5.80
N VAL A 175 4.40 6.47 -5.46
CA VAL A 175 4.87 5.86 -4.19
C VAL A 175 5.48 4.50 -4.48
N GLU A 176 6.75 4.31 -4.13
CA GLU A 176 7.48 3.07 -4.40
C GLU A 176 8.23 2.59 -3.15
N ARG A 177 8.05 1.33 -2.80
CA ARG A 177 8.63 0.71 -1.59
C ARG A 177 8.48 1.58 -0.36
N CYS A 178 7.22 1.81 0.04
CA CYS A 178 6.88 2.69 1.16
C CYS A 178 5.92 2.03 2.15
N PHE A 179 6.00 2.50 3.37
CA PHE A 179 4.97 2.32 4.38
C PHE A 179 4.28 3.66 4.62
N VAL A 180 2.98 3.71 4.38
CA VAL A 180 2.14 4.89 4.63
C VAL A 180 1.22 4.56 5.80
N GLY A 181 1.53 5.09 6.95
CA GLY A 181 0.90 4.78 8.24
C GLY A 181 -0.53 5.29 8.37
N GLU A 182 -1.11 5.03 9.53
CA GLU A 182 -2.49 5.38 9.86
C GLU A 182 -2.75 6.88 9.67
N SER A 183 -3.86 7.21 8.99
CA SER A 183 -4.29 8.59 8.73
C SER A 183 -3.22 9.49 8.09
N CYS A 184 -2.20 8.90 7.47
CA CYS A 184 -1.24 9.65 6.68
C CYS A 184 -1.85 10.15 5.37
N ARG A 185 -1.31 11.24 4.85
CA ARG A 185 -1.74 11.78 3.57
C ARG A 185 -0.53 12.10 2.68
N LEU A 186 -0.50 11.52 1.47
CA LEU A 186 0.44 11.86 0.40
C LEU A 186 -0.37 12.40 -0.78
N ASP A 187 -0.15 13.64 -1.18
CA ASP A 187 -1.08 14.33 -2.08
C ASP A 187 -0.38 15.33 -3.02
N LYS A 188 -1.11 15.83 -4.01
CA LYS A 188 -0.69 16.88 -4.95
C LYS A 188 0.59 16.55 -5.69
N GLY A 189 0.69 15.31 -6.21
CA GLY A 189 1.85 14.87 -6.97
C GLY A 189 3.09 14.61 -6.13
N PHE A 190 2.94 14.35 -4.83
CA PHE A 190 4.06 13.97 -3.97
C PHE A 190 4.71 12.68 -4.46
N THR A 191 6.04 12.65 -4.53
CA THR A 191 6.80 11.45 -4.88
C THR A 191 7.51 10.89 -3.66
N ALA A 192 7.41 9.58 -3.44
CA ALA A 192 8.05 8.92 -2.31
C ALA A 192 8.68 7.60 -2.76
N ALA A 193 9.94 7.39 -2.39
CA ALA A 193 10.65 6.14 -2.59
C ALA A 193 11.38 5.72 -1.32
N GLU A 194 11.43 4.40 -1.04
CA GLU A 194 12.18 3.82 0.09
C GLU A 194 11.89 4.51 1.43
N SER A 195 10.63 4.85 1.69
CA SER A 195 10.29 5.78 2.77
C SER A 195 9.20 5.22 3.69
N LEU A 196 9.31 5.57 4.97
CA LEU A 196 8.36 5.20 6.01
C LEU A 196 7.70 6.47 6.54
N PHE A 197 6.36 6.52 6.48
CA PHE A 197 5.55 7.61 7.03
C PHE A 197 4.70 7.04 8.16
N PHE A 198 4.83 7.55 9.37
CA PHE A 198 4.05 7.10 10.51
C PHE A 198 2.91 8.06 10.83
N ALA A 199 2.01 7.60 11.69
CA ALA A 199 0.68 8.12 11.91
C ALA A 199 0.52 9.65 11.79
N ASN A 200 -0.52 10.09 11.09
CA ASN A 200 -0.88 11.49 10.90
C ASN A 200 0.19 12.35 10.20
N SER A 201 1.12 11.74 9.45
CA SER A 201 2.05 12.50 8.61
C SER A 201 1.34 13.00 7.35
N HIS A 202 1.64 14.23 6.93
CA HIS A 202 1.00 14.87 5.80
C HIS A 202 2.04 15.51 4.87
N CYS A 203 2.20 14.95 3.67
CA CYS A 203 3.18 15.39 2.69
C CYS A 203 2.51 15.71 1.34
N GLU A 204 2.77 16.88 0.81
CA GLU A 204 2.22 17.39 -0.46
C GLU A 204 3.30 18.05 -1.31
N ASN A 205 3.15 17.96 -2.64
CA ASN A 205 3.94 18.69 -3.63
C ASN A 205 5.46 18.45 -3.64
N GLY A 206 6.01 17.68 -2.78
CA GLY A 206 7.46 17.49 -2.60
C GLY A 206 7.94 16.12 -3.02
N GLU A 207 9.13 15.80 -2.57
CA GLU A 207 9.77 14.50 -2.77
C GLU A 207 10.35 13.97 -1.46
N ALA A 208 10.24 12.66 -1.26
CA ALA A 208 10.89 11.94 -0.18
C ALA A 208 11.67 10.74 -0.72
N ALA A 209 12.94 10.63 -0.36
CA ALA A 209 13.80 9.51 -0.70
C ALA A 209 14.47 8.96 0.57
N SER A 210 14.24 7.69 0.86
CA SER A 210 14.86 6.97 1.99
C SER A 210 14.68 7.67 3.34
N ILE A 211 13.46 8.12 3.66
CA ILE A 211 13.20 8.79 4.94
C ILE A 211 12.50 7.91 5.96
N PHE A 212 12.69 8.26 7.22
CA PHE A 212 11.88 7.83 8.35
C PHE A 212 11.12 9.06 8.85
N ALA A 213 9.88 9.23 8.42
CA ALA A 213 8.98 10.26 8.92
C ALA A 213 8.24 9.72 10.15
N GLY A 214 8.61 10.19 11.33
CA GLY A 214 7.89 9.91 12.57
C GLY A 214 6.47 10.47 12.53
N PRO A 215 5.64 10.14 13.54
CA PRO A 215 4.27 10.66 13.59
C PRO A 215 4.21 12.19 13.50
N TYR A 216 3.16 12.70 12.84
CA TYR A 216 2.90 14.14 12.66
C TYR A 216 3.94 14.90 11.82
N THR A 217 4.77 14.23 11.03
CA THR A 217 5.65 14.90 10.07
C THR A 217 4.84 15.60 8.99
N VAL A 218 5.10 16.88 8.76
CA VAL A 218 4.36 17.72 7.81
C VAL A 218 5.31 18.37 6.79
N SER A 219 4.98 18.26 5.49
CA SER A 219 5.69 18.91 4.39
C SER A 219 4.72 19.29 3.27
N HIS A 220 4.48 20.58 3.05
CA HIS A 220 3.46 21.06 2.10
C HIS A 220 4.02 21.92 0.94
N HIS A 221 5.31 22.11 0.83
CA HIS A 221 5.89 23.03 -0.14
C HIS A 221 6.44 22.30 -1.38
N LYS A 222 6.22 22.87 -2.57
CA LYS A 222 6.67 22.31 -3.86
C LYS A 222 8.18 22.05 -3.96
N SER A 223 8.98 22.80 -3.23
CA SER A 223 10.44 22.68 -3.22
C SER A 223 10.96 21.84 -2.06
N SER A 224 10.08 21.09 -1.39
CA SER A 224 10.49 20.23 -0.28
C SER A 224 11.16 18.99 -0.82
N LEU A 225 12.37 18.73 -0.36
CA LEU A 225 13.13 17.54 -0.63
C LEU A 225 13.59 16.94 0.70
N LEU A 226 13.02 15.79 1.04
CA LEU A 226 13.34 15.05 2.25
C LEU A 226 14.20 13.83 1.87
N ILE A 227 15.46 13.82 2.27
CA ILE A 227 16.39 12.75 1.87
C ILE A 227 17.08 12.15 3.09
N ALA A 228 17.15 10.82 3.10
CA ALA A 228 18.02 9.98 3.94
C ALA A 228 18.05 10.39 5.42
N GLY A 229 16.94 10.90 5.93
CA GLY A 229 16.83 11.46 7.27
C GLY A 229 15.71 10.86 8.11
N MET A 230 15.76 11.17 9.40
CA MET A 230 14.64 10.99 10.31
C MET A 230 14.02 12.35 10.61
N PHE A 231 12.71 12.43 10.48
CA PHE A 231 11.90 13.62 10.67
C PHE A 231 10.81 13.33 11.71
N SER A 232 10.51 14.28 12.57
CA SER A 232 9.47 14.17 13.60
C SER A 232 8.93 15.54 13.98
#